data_83faa0eb259d65e90733594bb8cb02df
#
_entry.id   83faa0eb259d65e90733594bb8cb02df
#
_cell.length_a   1.000
_cell.length_b   1.000
_cell.length_c   1.000
_cell.angle_alpha   90.00
_cell.angle_beta   90.00
_cell.angle_gamma   90.00
#
_symmetry.space_group_name_H-M   'P 1'
#
loop_
_entity.id
_entity.type
_entity.pdbx_description
1 polymer ?
#
loop_
_entity_poly.entity_id
_entity_poly.type
_entity_poly.pdbx_seq_one_letter_code
_entity_poly.pdbx_strand_id
1 'polypeptide(L)'
;MTMCKSLEENDHSPIDRSAGLVAAALVLLFELFVTGTTLPAQVRHPLSATQIVNQMVRTEAAAVRNRQHFLYRKEERSNRTKGHLWDELVVETSDGPMQRLISEDGKPLSNSQKKAEDKRITYLANHPDEFRRETQRRKNDEARMPDLLKEIPKVFLFKTVSSEGNYARIAFQPNPSFQEESYQDRVVHAMSGVLLIHTTDMRLCELDVHFEHKVEFGYGLLGTVSDGSHFSIARKEVYPGQWKTTTIRVHIDGSILLLKSISRDVDSSRYGFKPVPFDLTAAGTAAIVRSNTF
;
A
#
# COMPACT_ATOMS: atom_id res chain seq x y z
N MET A 1 1.65 -37.88 11.86
CA MET A 1 2.60 -37.31 12.83
C MET A 1 3.79 -36.83 12.07
N THR A 2 3.84 -35.57 11.70
CA THR A 2 4.94 -34.75 11.17
C THR A 2 4.38 -33.74 10.16
N MET A 3 3.75 -32.68 10.64
CA MET A 3 3.47 -31.49 9.84
C MET A 3 3.16 -30.31 10.77
N CYS A 4 4.15 -29.87 11.48
CA CYS A 4 4.09 -28.61 12.22
C CYS A 4 5.50 -28.12 12.53
N LYS A 5 6.29 -27.86 11.47
CA LYS A 5 7.64 -27.31 11.63
C LYS A 5 8.04 -26.57 10.36
N SER A 6 7.47 -25.40 10.15
CA SER A 6 7.99 -24.42 9.18
C SER A 6 7.51 -23.00 9.43
N LEU A 7 7.54 -22.54 10.68
CA LEU A 7 7.28 -21.14 11.03
C LEU A 7 8.42 -20.51 11.85
N GLU A 8 9.60 -21.09 11.84
CA GLU A 8 10.78 -20.48 12.46
C GLU A 8 12.00 -20.70 11.57
N GLU A 9 12.21 -19.76 10.65
CA GLU A 9 13.56 -19.38 10.29
C GLU A 9 13.58 -17.87 10.15
N ASN A 10 13.78 -17.22 11.31
CA ASN A 10 14.14 -15.82 11.43
C ASN A 10 15.59 -15.67 10.96
N ASP A 11 15.81 -15.57 9.67
CA ASP A 11 17.11 -15.14 9.14
C ASP A 11 17.25 -13.62 9.34
N HIS A 12 17.92 -13.27 10.43
CA HIS A 12 18.25 -11.91 10.82
C HIS A 12 19.53 -11.42 10.14
N SER A 13 19.55 -11.35 8.80
CA SER A 13 20.63 -10.61 8.17
C SER A 13 20.26 -9.10 8.12
N PRO A 14 21.16 -8.18 8.50
CA PRO A 14 20.90 -6.74 8.49
C PRO A 14 20.67 -6.17 7.09
N ILE A 15 20.94 -6.92 6.04
CA ILE A 15 20.83 -6.50 4.63
C ILE A 15 19.40 -6.67 4.09
N ASP A 16 18.63 -7.62 4.63
CA ASP A 16 17.23 -7.81 4.28
C ASP A 16 16.34 -6.63 4.74
N ARG A 17 16.84 -5.82 5.68
CA ARG A 17 16.12 -4.64 6.20
C ARG A 17 16.03 -3.48 5.21
N SER A 18 17.04 -3.27 4.35
CA SER A 18 17.04 -2.13 3.42
C SER A 18 16.24 -2.44 2.15
N ALA A 19 16.35 -3.62 1.59
CA ALA A 19 15.59 -4.01 0.41
C ALA A 19 14.11 -4.32 0.74
N GLY A 20 13.85 -4.89 1.93
CA GLY A 20 12.51 -5.03 2.47
C GLY A 20 11.84 -3.68 2.74
N LEU A 21 12.60 -2.67 3.17
CA LEU A 21 12.14 -1.30 3.40
C LEU A 21 11.79 -0.58 2.10
N VAL A 22 12.58 -0.70 1.06
CA VAL A 22 12.30 -0.07 -0.24
C VAL A 22 11.06 -0.71 -0.88
N ALA A 23 10.96 -2.04 -0.87
CA ALA A 23 9.78 -2.73 -1.39
C ALA A 23 8.54 -2.53 -0.50
N ALA A 24 8.70 -2.47 0.82
CA ALA A 24 7.62 -2.15 1.76
C ALA A 24 7.21 -0.67 1.69
N ALA A 25 8.17 0.26 1.53
CA ALA A 25 7.88 1.68 1.33
C ALA A 25 7.08 1.90 0.04
N LEU A 26 7.41 1.19 -1.05
CA LEU A 26 6.67 1.26 -2.31
C LEU A 26 5.25 0.68 -2.19
N VAL A 27 5.06 -0.39 -1.44
CA VAL A 27 3.74 -1.00 -1.21
C VAL A 27 2.94 -0.24 -0.16
N LEU A 28 3.60 0.33 0.85
CA LEU A 28 2.99 1.09 1.96
C LEU A 28 2.76 2.56 1.66
N LEU A 29 3.46 3.13 0.67
CA LEU A 29 3.06 4.41 0.04
C LEU A 29 1.56 4.41 -0.30
N PHE A 30 0.96 3.25 -0.29
CA PHE A 30 -0.35 2.96 -0.80
C PHE A 30 -1.50 2.86 0.20
N GLU A 31 -1.23 2.53 1.44
CA GLU A 31 -2.34 2.21 2.36
C GLU A 31 -2.81 3.39 3.21
N LEU A 32 -2.14 4.56 3.09
CA LEU A 32 -2.27 5.64 4.07
C LEU A 32 -3.14 6.81 3.72
N PHE A 33 -3.71 6.81 2.56
CA PHE A 33 -4.48 7.96 2.11
C PHE A 33 -5.96 7.90 2.56
N VAL A 34 -6.33 8.57 3.62
CA VAL A 34 -7.73 8.67 4.05
C VAL A 34 -8.11 9.98 4.71
N THR A 35 -9.13 10.60 4.19
CA THR A 35 -10.17 11.55 4.59
C THR A 35 -9.85 13.04 4.62
N GLY A 36 -10.66 13.81 3.95
CA GLY A 36 -10.66 15.27 4.03
C GLY A 36 -12.02 15.90 3.80
N THR A 37 -12.22 17.05 4.35
CA THR A 37 -13.41 17.89 4.27
C THR A 37 -13.43 18.76 3.02
N THR A 38 -14.58 18.97 2.43
CA THR A 38 -14.82 19.79 1.23
C THR A 38 -14.71 21.29 1.51
N LEU A 39 -14.04 22.03 0.63
CA LEU A 39 -14.06 23.50 0.56
C LEU A 39 -14.75 23.97 -0.72
N PRO A 40 -15.46 25.12 -0.72
CA PRO A 40 -16.25 25.58 -1.86
C PRO A 40 -15.39 26.05 -3.04
N ALA A 41 -15.90 25.82 -4.24
CA ALA A 41 -15.25 26.15 -5.50
C ALA A 41 -15.19 27.67 -5.75
N GLN A 42 -14.00 28.22 -5.88
CA GLN A 42 -13.77 29.55 -6.47
C GLN A 42 -13.39 29.39 -7.95
N VAL A 43 -13.87 30.29 -8.81
CA VAL A 43 -13.47 30.41 -10.23
C VAL A 43 -11.96 30.63 -10.28
N ARG A 44 -11.22 29.69 -10.80
CA ARG A 44 -9.78 29.73 -10.83
C ARG A 44 -9.24 29.57 -12.25
N HIS A 45 -8.19 30.30 -12.56
CA HIS A 45 -7.32 29.98 -13.70
C HIS A 45 -6.96 28.49 -13.65
N PRO A 46 -6.82 27.83 -14.80
CA PRO A 46 -6.46 26.41 -14.82
C PRO A 46 -5.13 26.24 -14.06
N LEU A 47 -5.16 25.39 -13.04
CA LEU A 47 -3.98 25.09 -12.24
C LEU A 47 -2.94 24.38 -13.11
N SER A 48 -1.67 24.71 -12.92
CA SER A 48 -0.58 23.94 -13.54
C SER A 48 -0.54 22.51 -12.96
N ALA A 49 0.05 21.58 -13.70
CA ALA A 49 0.22 20.20 -13.23
C ALA A 49 0.86 20.11 -11.84
N THR A 50 1.95 20.89 -11.63
CA THR A 50 2.62 20.98 -10.33
C THR A 50 1.72 21.53 -9.22
N GLN A 51 0.87 22.52 -9.52
CA GLN A 51 -0.08 23.05 -8.53
C GLN A 51 -1.15 22.02 -8.16
N ILE A 52 -1.68 21.28 -9.14
CA ILE A 52 -2.64 20.20 -8.91
C ILE A 52 -2.03 19.12 -8.01
N VAL A 53 -0.82 18.65 -8.34
CA VAL A 53 -0.10 17.65 -7.55
C VAL A 53 0.20 18.15 -6.14
N ASN A 54 0.66 19.39 -5.97
CA ASN A 54 0.90 19.98 -4.66
C ASN A 54 -0.37 20.04 -3.79
N GLN A 55 -1.51 20.40 -4.38
CA GLN A 55 -2.79 20.43 -3.67
C GLN A 55 -3.24 19.01 -3.31
N MET A 56 -3.16 18.07 -4.24
CA MET A 56 -3.45 16.66 -4.00
C MET A 56 -2.61 16.12 -2.83
N VAL A 57 -1.30 16.32 -2.84
CA VAL A 57 -0.39 15.88 -1.76
C VAL A 57 -0.81 16.46 -0.40
N ARG A 58 -1.14 17.74 -0.34
CA ARG A 58 -1.62 18.39 0.91
C ARG A 58 -2.94 17.81 1.38
N THR A 59 -3.88 17.60 0.46
CA THR A 59 -5.20 17.03 0.77
C THR A 59 -5.05 15.60 1.29
N GLU A 60 -4.22 14.80 0.64
CA GLU A 60 -3.95 13.44 1.08
C GLU A 60 -3.27 13.40 2.44
N ALA A 61 -2.26 14.24 2.68
CA ALA A 61 -1.60 14.31 3.99
C ALA A 61 -2.56 14.76 5.12
N ALA A 62 -3.48 15.68 4.83
CA ALA A 62 -4.50 16.10 5.79
C ALA A 62 -5.53 14.99 6.06
N ALA A 63 -5.83 14.19 5.06
CA ALA A 63 -6.79 13.10 5.12
C ALA A 63 -6.42 11.98 6.10
N VAL A 64 -5.13 11.77 6.36
CA VAL A 64 -4.63 10.78 7.33
C VAL A 64 -5.21 11.02 8.74
N ARG A 65 -5.52 12.25 9.10
CA ARG A 65 -6.00 12.62 10.46
C ARG A 65 -7.44 12.24 10.74
N ASN A 66 -8.28 12.11 9.69
CA ASN A 66 -9.72 11.88 9.81
C ASN A 66 -10.12 10.48 9.32
N ARG A 67 -9.30 9.51 9.62
CA ARG A 67 -9.40 8.15 9.09
C ARG A 67 -10.57 7.38 9.69
N GLN A 68 -11.54 6.99 8.85
CA GLN A 68 -12.56 6.01 9.18
C GLN A 68 -11.99 4.60 8.99
N HIS A 69 -12.29 3.67 9.92
CA HIS A 69 -11.96 2.27 9.79
C HIS A 69 -13.07 1.51 9.06
N PHE A 70 -12.69 0.48 8.32
CA PHE A 70 -13.61 -0.31 7.50
C PHE A 70 -13.39 -1.80 7.68
N LEU A 71 -14.49 -2.52 7.52
CA LEU A 71 -14.54 -3.93 7.17
C LEU A 71 -14.61 -4.01 5.64
N TYR A 72 -13.85 -4.90 5.00
CA TYR A 72 -13.91 -5.14 3.56
C TYR A 72 -13.40 -6.52 3.18
N ARG A 73 -13.70 -6.96 1.96
CA ARG A 73 -13.11 -8.15 1.34
C ARG A 73 -11.85 -7.77 0.59
N LYS A 74 -10.85 -8.64 0.67
CA LYS A 74 -9.59 -8.50 -0.06
C LYS A 74 -9.28 -9.81 -0.78
N GLU A 75 -9.15 -9.73 -2.09
CA GLU A 75 -8.53 -10.78 -2.88
C GLU A 75 -7.07 -10.43 -3.11
N GLU A 76 -6.18 -11.40 -2.97
CA GLU A 76 -4.75 -11.20 -3.17
C GLU A 76 -4.11 -12.45 -3.76
N ARG A 77 -3.33 -12.25 -4.82
CA ARG A 77 -2.36 -13.20 -5.34
C ARG A 77 -0.98 -12.56 -5.25
N SER A 78 -0.06 -13.18 -4.52
CA SER A 78 1.25 -12.58 -4.26
C SER A 78 2.28 -13.62 -3.84
N ASN A 79 3.54 -13.20 -3.64
CA ASN A 79 4.55 -14.06 -3.01
C ASN A 79 4.14 -14.49 -1.59
N ARG A 80 3.43 -13.65 -0.83
CA ARG A 80 2.87 -13.99 0.49
C ARG A 80 1.92 -15.18 0.42
N THR A 81 1.09 -15.21 -0.62
CA THR A 81 0.12 -16.29 -0.84
C THR A 81 0.73 -17.48 -1.60
N LYS A 82 2.03 -17.44 -1.91
CA LYS A 82 2.73 -18.42 -2.75
C LYS A 82 2.09 -18.60 -4.13
N GLY A 83 1.51 -17.52 -4.68
CA GLY A 83 0.81 -17.52 -5.95
C GLY A 83 -0.64 -18.02 -5.90
N HIS A 84 -1.14 -18.47 -4.77
CA HIS A 84 -2.56 -18.81 -4.58
C HIS A 84 -3.42 -17.53 -4.49
N LEU A 85 -4.63 -17.59 -4.98
CA LEU A 85 -5.61 -16.53 -4.79
C LEU A 85 -6.26 -16.68 -3.40
N TRP A 86 -5.92 -15.79 -2.49
CA TRP A 86 -6.54 -15.71 -1.19
C TRP A 86 -7.68 -14.69 -1.18
N ASP A 87 -8.80 -15.08 -0.60
CA ASP A 87 -9.91 -14.19 -0.30
C ASP A 87 -10.00 -14.04 1.22
N GLU A 88 -9.83 -12.83 1.69
CA GLU A 88 -9.72 -12.49 3.10
C GLU A 88 -10.78 -11.47 3.51
N LEU A 89 -11.33 -11.65 4.69
CA LEU A 89 -12.10 -10.62 5.37
C LEU A 89 -11.14 -9.77 6.21
N VAL A 90 -11.18 -8.47 6.04
CA VAL A 90 -10.27 -7.52 6.67
C VAL A 90 -11.06 -6.53 7.51
N VAL A 91 -10.66 -6.34 8.76
CA VAL A 91 -11.16 -5.27 9.64
C VAL A 91 -10.00 -4.36 10.02
N GLU A 92 -10.11 -3.08 9.67
CA GLU A 92 -9.15 -2.05 10.09
C GLU A 92 -9.37 -1.68 11.56
N THR A 93 -8.28 -1.47 12.28
CA THR A 93 -8.29 -0.94 13.64
C THR A 93 -7.17 0.07 13.84
N SER A 94 -7.18 0.81 14.93
CA SER A 94 -6.08 1.70 15.33
C SER A 94 -4.75 0.93 15.55
N ASP A 95 -4.83 -0.37 15.86
CA ASP A 95 -3.65 -1.24 16.02
C ASP A 95 -3.19 -1.89 14.72
N GLY A 96 -3.93 -1.73 13.63
CA GLY A 96 -3.68 -2.29 12.30
C GLY A 96 -4.83 -3.21 11.85
N PRO A 97 -4.76 -3.76 10.63
CA PRO A 97 -5.81 -4.62 10.11
C PRO A 97 -5.71 -6.04 10.65
N MET A 98 -6.83 -6.58 11.13
CA MET A 98 -6.98 -8.01 11.38
C MET A 98 -7.59 -8.66 10.13
N GLN A 99 -6.93 -9.69 9.61
CA GLN A 99 -7.32 -10.37 8.38
C GLN A 99 -7.69 -11.82 8.70
N ARG A 100 -8.74 -12.33 8.09
CA ARG A 100 -9.16 -13.74 8.17
C ARG A 100 -9.28 -14.32 6.77
N LEU A 101 -8.59 -15.42 6.51
CA LEU A 101 -8.73 -16.18 5.28
C LEU A 101 -10.11 -16.83 5.21
N ILE A 102 -10.79 -16.66 4.08
CA ILE A 102 -12.13 -17.18 3.83
C ILE A 102 -12.10 -18.29 2.79
N SER A 103 -11.36 -18.10 1.71
CA SER A 103 -11.20 -19.07 0.64
C SER A 103 -9.83 -18.99 -0.01
N GLU A 104 -9.41 -20.07 -0.65
CA GLU A 104 -8.17 -20.18 -1.41
C GLU A 104 -8.49 -20.75 -2.79
N ASP A 105 -8.01 -20.07 -3.86
CA ASP A 105 -8.28 -20.41 -5.26
C ASP A 105 -9.78 -20.62 -5.58
N GLY A 106 -10.63 -19.76 -5.01
CA GLY A 106 -12.08 -19.81 -5.16
C GLY A 106 -12.77 -20.94 -4.40
N LYS A 107 -12.03 -21.74 -3.61
CA LYS A 107 -12.57 -22.86 -2.85
C LYS A 107 -12.65 -22.49 -1.36
N PRO A 108 -13.75 -22.82 -0.68
CA PRO A 108 -13.85 -22.68 0.78
C PRO A 108 -12.73 -23.45 1.49
N LEU A 109 -12.27 -22.91 2.60
CA LEU A 109 -11.26 -23.57 3.43
C LEU A 109 -11.74 -24.96 3.89
N SER A 110 -10.84 -25.92 3.92
CA SER A 110 -11.05 -27.21 4.57
C SER A 110 -11.30 -27.05 6.07
N ASN A 111 -11.85 -28.06 6.72
CA ASN A 111 -12.10 -28.02 8.17
C ASN A 111 -10.81 -27.83 8.98
N SER A 112 -9.68 -28.36 8.53
CA SER A 112 -8.37 -28.16 9.17
C SER A 112 -7.88 -26.71 9.02
N GLN A 113 -8.00 -26.13 7.83
CA GLN A 113 -7.64 -24.73 7.59
C GLN A 113 -8.54 -23.78 8.41
N LYS A 114 -9.86 -24.00 8.42
CA LYS A 114 -10.79 -23.22 9.26
C LYS A 114 -10.39 -23.24 10.72
N LYS A 115 -10.11 -24.44 11.28
CA LYS A 115 -9.67 -24.58 12.68
C LYS A 115 -8.35 -23.86 12.95
N ALA A 116 -7.39 -23.94 12.02
CA ALA A 116 -6.11 -23.24 12.15
C ALA A 116 -6.32 -21.72 12.14
N GLU A 117 -7.15 -21.22 11.25
CA GLU A 117 -7.46 -19.78 11.14
C GLU A 117 -8.24 -19.28 12.37
N ASP A 118 -9.22 -20.04 12.85
CA ASP A 118 -9.95 -19.70 14.07
C ASP A 118 -9.03 -19.69 15.30
N LYS A 119 -8.06 -20.61 15.37
CA LYS A 119 -7.03 -20.63 16.43
C LYS A 119 -6.15 -19.37 16.34
N ARG A 120 -5.70 -18.99 15.13
CA ARG A 120 -4.88 -17.81 14.90
C ARG A 120 -5.63 -16.52 15.31
N ILE A 121 -6.89 -16.37 14.89
CA ILE A 121 -7.71 -15.22 15.28
C ILE A 121 -7.96 -15.19 16.78
N THR A 122 -8.19 -16.36 17.42
CA THR A 122 -8.34 -16.45 18.87
C THR A 122 -7.07 -16.04 19.60
N TYR A 123 -5.92 -16.47 19.10
CA TYR A 123 -4.62 -16.09 19.65
C TYR A 123 -4.43 -14.56 19.61
N LEU A 124 -4.63 -13.92 18.47
CA LEU A 124 -4.49 -12.47 18.32
C LEU A 124 -5.50 -11.70 19.20
N ALA A 125 -6.72 -12.21 19.36
CA ALA A 125 -7.71 -11.59 20.24
C ALA A 125 -7.27 -11.61 21.72
N ASN A 126 -6.62 -12.69 22.15
CA ASN A 126 -6.17 -12.87 23.54
C ASN A 126 -4.76 -12.29 23.79
N HIS A 127 -4.02 -11.96 22.75
CA HIS A 127 -2.66 -11.40 22.83
C HIS A 127 -2.56 -10.08 22.05
N PRO A 128 -3.21 -9.00 22.51
CA PRO A 128 -3.24 -7.74 21.78
C PRO A 128 -1.84 -7.12 21.59
N ASP A 129 -0.89 -7.44 22.47
CA ASP A 129 0.50 -7.01 22.30
C ASP A 129 1.20 -7.67 21.10
N GLU A 130 0.91 -8.96 20.86
CA GLU A 130 1.41 -9.66 19.67
C GLU A 130 0.78 -9.08 18.40
N PHE A 131 -0.53 -8.83 18.42
CA PHE A 131 -1.21 -8.17 17.31
C PHE A 131 -0.59 -6.81 17.00
N ARG A 132 -0.31 -5.98 18.02
CA ARG A 132 0.40 -4.70 17.86
C ARG A 132 1.82 -4.87 17.30
N ARG A 133 2.57 -5.89 17.73
CA ARG A 133 3.91 -6.15 17.19
C ARG A 133 3.90 -6.55 15.73
N GLU A 134 2.97 -7.41 15.31
CA GLU A 134 2.80 -7.79 13.90
C GLU A 134 2.53 -6.58 13.01
N THR A 135 1.78 -5.60 13.53
CA THR A 135 1.39 -4.40 12.78
C THR A 135 2.37 -3.24 12.92
N GLN A 136 3.32 -3.29 13.87
CA GLN A 136 4.20 -2.15 14.21
C GLN A 136 5.07 -1.69 13.05
N ARG A 137 5.60 -2.62 12.24
CA ARG A 137 6.39 -2.25 11.03
C ARG A 137 5.55 -1.39 10.09
N ARG A 138 4.34 -1.83 9.82
CA ARG A 138 3.39 -1.11 8.98
C ARG A 138 3.09 0.27 9.53
N LYS A 139 2.85 0.41 10.84
CA LYS A 139 2.64 1.72 11.49
C LYS A 139 3.85 2.64 11.34
N ASN A 140 5.07 2.11 11.50
CA ASN A 140 6.29 2.90 11.33
C ASN A 140 6.45 3.40 9.90
N ASP A 141 6.14 2.54 8.92
CA ASP A 141 6.19 2.91 7.51
C ASP A 141 5.08 3.92 7.20
N GLU A 142 3.89 3.72 7.76
CA GLU A 142 2.77 4.67 7.69
C GLU A 142 3.14 6.04 8.25
N ALA A 143 3.82 6.11 9.36
CA ALA A 143 4.23 7.38 9.98
C ALA A 143 5.22 8.20 9.13
N ARG A 144 5.98 7.56 8.24
CA ARG A 144 6.94 8.22 7.33
C ARG A 144 6.31 8.77 6.06
N MET A 145 5.11 8.31 5.72
CA MET A 145 4.42 8.67 4.50
C MET A 145 4.24 10.17 4.28
N PRO A 146 3.76 10.96 5.28
CA PRO A 146 3.57 12.39 5.07
C PRO A 146 4.86 13.12 4.68
N ASP A 147 6.02 12.64 5.14
CA ASP A 147 7.31 13.25 4.81
C ASP A 147 7.75 12.86 3.39
N LEU A 148 7.59 11.60 3.01
CA LEU A 148 7.85 11.15 1.64
C LEU A 148 6.97 11.89 0.62
N LEU A 149 5.69 12.09 0.93
CA LEU A 149 4.77 12.83 0.07
C LEU A 149 5.19 14.28 -0.17
N LYS A 150 5.77 14.94 0.83
CA LYS A 150 6.27 16.33 0.69
C LYS A 150 7.43 16.44 -0.28
N GLU A 151 8.20 15.38 -0.47
CA GLU A 151 9.34 15.37 -1.39
C GLU A 151 8.92 15.16 -2.86
N ILE A 152 7.78 14.52 -3.12
CA ILE A 152 7.28 14.23 -4.48
C ILE A 152 7.38 15.44 -5.44
N PRO A 153 6.93 16.66 -5.07
CA PRO A 153 7.00 17.82 -5.95
C PRO A 153 8.42 18.32 -6.24
N LYS A 154 9.41 17.89 -5.47
CA LYS A 154 10.84 18.24 -5.69
C LYS A 154 11.52 17.22 -6.57
N VAL A 155 11.19 15.94 -6.38
CA VAL A 155 11.81 14.82 -7.08
C VAL A 155 11.39 14.73 -8.54
N PHE A 156 10.15 15.17 -8.85
CA PHE A 156 9.55 14.99 -10.17
C PHE A 156 9.17 16.28 -10.87
N LEU A 157 9.25 16.27 -12.19
CA LEU A 157 8.63 17.24 -13.09
C LEU A 157 7.26 16.69 -13.53
N PHE A 158 6.25 17.57 -13.60
CA PHE A 158 4.87 17.22 -13.90
C PHE A 158 4.37 17.90 -15.17
N LYS A 159 3.62 17.15 -16.00
CA LYS A 159 2.99 17.65 -17.22
C LYS A 159 1.57 17.12 -17.32
N THR A 160 0.60 18.03 -17.53
CA THR A 160 -0.79 17.63 -17.82
C THR A 160 -0.83 16.92 -19.18
N VAL A 161 -1.38 15.72 -19.20
CA VAL A 161 -1.61 14.91 -20.41
C VAL A 161 -3.01 15.17 -20.95
N SER A 162 -4.02 15.11 -20.08
CA SER A 162 -5.40 15.43 -20.40
C SER A 162 -6.15 15.95 -19.16
N SER A 163 -7.26 16.61 -19.42
CA SER A 163 -8.24 17.02 -18.40
C SER A 163 -9.62 16.78 -18.94
N GLU A 164 -10.40 15.93 -18.28
CA GLU A 164 -11.74 15.55 -18.71
C GLU A 164 -12.68 15.59 -17.50
N GLY A 165 -13.71 16.43 -17.56
CA GLY A 165 -14.62 16.64 -16.45
C GLY A 165 -13.87 17.04 -15.18
N ASN A 166 -14.04 16.26 -14.12
CA ASN A 166 -13.39 16.48 -12.83
C ASN A 166 -12.07 15.68 -12.67
N TYR A 167 -11.44 15.26 -13.76
CA TYR A 167 -10.21 14.47 -13.71
C TYR A 167 -9.08 15.15 -14.48
N ALA A 168 -7.89 15.14 -13.89
CA ALA A 168 -6.65 15.52 -14.55
C ALA A 168 -5.72 14.30 -14.59
N ARG A 169 -5.25 13.98 -15.80
CA ARG A 169 -4.21 12.99 -16.04
C ARG A 169 -2.89 13.71 -16.16
N ILE A 170 -1.97 13.42 -15.25
CA ILE A 170 -0.69 14.11 -15.11
C ILE A 170 0.44 13.10 -15.22
N ALA A 171 1.28 13.25 -16.24
CA ALA A 171 2.54 12.52 -16.33
C ALA A 171 3.57 13.13 -15.38
N PHE A 172 4.43 12.28 -14.82
CA PHE A 172 5.58 12.68 -14.05
C PHE A 172 6.83 11.94 -14.51
N GLN A 173 7.96 12.62 -14.42
CA GLN A 173 9.28 12.10 -14.75
C GLN A 173 10.32 12.65 -13.77
N PRO A 174 11.49 12.00 -13.63
CA PRO A 174 12.56 12.48 -12.77
C PRO A 174 12.92 13.95 -13.02
N ASN A 175 13.14 14.70 -11.97
CA ASN A 175 13.65 16.07 -12.05
C ASN A 175 15.20 16.02 -12.14
N PRO A 176 15.82 16.35 -13.26
CA PRO A 176 17.28 16.25 -13.42
C PRO A 176 18.07 17.18 -12.49
N SER A 177 17.40 18.14 -11.86
CA SER A 177 18.03 19.04 -10.87
C SER A 177 17.97 18.52 -9.45
N PHE A 178 17.29 17.39 -9.21
CA PHE A 178 17.20 16.77 -7.89
C PHE A 178 18.52 16.09 -7.52
N GLN A 179 19.01 16.34 -6.30
CA GLN A 179 20.23 15.73 -5.78
C GLN A 179 19.87 14.49 -4.96
N GLU A 180 20.38 13.34 -5.36
CA GLU A 180 20.16 12.06 -4.68
C GLU A 180 21.13 11.94 -3.51
N GLU A 181 20.61 12.00 -2.27
CA GLU A 181 21.40 11.89 -1.05
C GLU A 181 21.38 10.49 -0.45
N SER A 182 20.37 9.67 -0.80
CA SER A 182 20.16 8.33 -0.26
C SER A 182 19.90 7.29 -1.35
N TYR A 183 19.97 6.01 -0.98
CA TYR A 183 19.53 4.93 -1.89
C TYR A 183 18.04 5.00 -2.19
N GLN A 184 17.22 5.46 -1.25
CA GLN A 184 15.79 5.67 -1.47
C GLN A 184 15.54 6.74 -2.54
N ASP A 185 16.33 7.83 -2.50
CA ASP A 185 16.22 8.91 -3.50
C ASP A 185 16.53 8.38 -4.90
N ARG A 186 17.55 7.53 -5.06
CA ARG A 186 17.87 6.88 -6.34
C ARG A 186 16.72 6.04 -6.87
N VAL A 187 16.08 5.23 -6.00
CA VAL A 187 14.93 4.41 -6.40
C VAL A 187 13.78 5.30 -6.84
N VAL A 188 13.43 6.29 -6.04
CA VAL A 188 12.31 7.20 -6.35
C VAL A 188 12.62 8.02 -7.61
N HIS A 189 13.85 8.51 -7.75
CA HIS A 189 14.27 9.32 -8.90
C HIS A 189 14.40 8.51 -10.21
N ALA A 190 14.40 7.18 -10.16
CA ALA A 190 14.36 6.33 -11.35
C ALA A 190 12.92 6.04 -11.85
N MET A 191 11.90 6.54 -11.15
CA MET A 191 10.52 6.30 -11.47
C MET A 191 9.95 7.36 -12.39
N SER A 192 9.11 6.94 -13.32
CA SER A 192 8.22 7.81 -14.09
C SER A 192 6.83 7.18 -14.16
N GLY A 193 5.85 7.94 -14.62
CA GLY A 193 4.52 7.40 -14.71
C GLY A 193 3.42 8.44 -14.87
N VAL A 194 2.22 8.04 -14.46
CA VAL A 194 1.00 8.85 -14.62
C VAL A 194 0.17 8.84 -13.34
N LEU A 195 -0.33 10.01 -12.98
CA LEU A 195 -1.31 10.24 -11.94
C LEU A 195 -2.67 10.56 -12.57
N LEU A 196 -3.74 9.96 -12.07
CA LEU A 196 -5.11 10.42 -12.30
C LEU A 196 -5.62 11.06 -11.01
N ILE A 197 -5.96 12.35 -11.08
CA ILE A 197 -6.38 13.15 -9.92
C ILE A 197 -7.80 13.64 -10.12
N HIS A 198 -8.68 13.42 -9.13
CA HIS A 198 -10.01 14.06 -9.08
C HIS A 198 -9.82 15.49 -8.62
N THR A 199 -10.06 16.44 -9.54
CA THR A 199 -9.68 17.85 -9.37
C THR A 199 -10.60 18.63 -8.44
N THR A 200 -11.85 18.18 -8.24
CA THR A 200 -12.76 18.81 -7.28
C THR A 200 -12.33 18.54 -5.85
N ASP A 201 -12.00 17.30 -5.53
CA ASP A 201 -11.63 16.87 -4.16
C ASP A 201 -10.12 16.87 -3.95
N MET A 202 -9.34 17.10 -5.01
CA MET A 202 -7.88 16.98 -5.00
C MET A 202 -7.42 15.64 -4.43
N ARG A 203 -8.01 14.53 -4.94
CA ARG A 203 -7.72 13.17 -4.51
C ARG A 203 -7.06 12.36 -5.62
N LEU A 204 -6.08 11.54 -5.22
CA LEU A 204 -5.47 10.57 -6.12
C LEU A 204 -6.47 9.43 -6.41
N CYS A 205 -6.77 9.22 -7.70
CA CYS A 205 -7.63 8.12 -8.18
C CYS A 205 -6.80 6.95 -8.68
N GLU A 206 -5.77 7.24 -9.48
CA GLU A 206 -4.87 6.22 -10.03
C GLU A 206 -3.44 6.71 -9.99
N LEU A 207 -2.53 5.80 -9.80
CA LEU A 207 -1.11 5.98 -9.97
C LEU A 207 -0.58 4.79 -10.75
N ASP A 208 0.16 5.05 -11.81
CA ASP A 208 0.87 4.06 -12.59
C ASP A 208 2.34 4.46 -12.65
N VAL A 209 3.23 3.56 -12.28
CA VAL A 209 4.67 3.81 -12.14
C VAL A 209 5.46 2.71 -12.82
N HIS A 210 6.48 3.11 -13.54
CA HIS A 210 7.51 2.22 -14.09
C HIS A 210 8.90 2.77 -13.82
N PHE A 211 9.90 1.90 -13.90
CA PHE A 211 11.30 2.28 -13.77
C PHE A 211 11.89 2.51 -15.15
N GLU A 212 12.43 3.71 -15.39
CA GLU A 212 13.04 4.09 -16.67
C GLU A 212 14.33 3.32 -16.96
N HIS A 213 15.02 2.92 -15.91
CA HIS A 213 16.29 2.21 -16.00
C HIS A 213 16.53 1.37 -14.74
N LYS A 214 17.45 0.43 -14.87
CA LYS A 214 17.92 -0.37 -13.74
C LYS A 214 18.56 0.52 -12.67
N VAL A 215 18.14 0.33 -11.42
CA VAL A 215 18.73 1.01 -10.26
C VAL A 215 19.70 0.09 -9.56
N GLU A 216 20.90 0.55 -9.29
CA GLU A 216 21.96 -0.23 -8.61
C GLU A 216 22.29 0.38 -7.25
N PHE A 217 22.46 -0.50 -6.25
CA PHE A 217 22.85 -0.14 -4.90
C PHE A 217 24.25 -0.67 -4.61
N GLY A 218 25.11 0.19 -4.03
CA GLY A 218 26.47 -0.20 -3.69
C GLY A 218 27.24 -0.73 -4.91
N TYR A 219 27.21 -0.01 -6.02
CA TYR A 219 27.83 -0.44 -7.30
C TYR A 219 27.29 -1.80 -7.81
N GLY A 220 26.02 -2.07 -7.57
CA GLY A 220 25.39 -3.35 -7.93
C GLY A 220 25.69 -4.50 -6.97
N LEU A 221 26.58 -4.32 -5.99
CA LEU A 221 26.96 -5.36 -5.02
C LEU A 221 25.89 -5.56 -3.94
N LEU A 222 25.19 -4.50 -3.52
CA LEU A 222 24.18 -4.58 -2.48
C LEU A 222 22.79 -4.95 -3.05
N GLY A 223 22.52 -4.61 -4.30
CA GLY A 223 21.27 -4.98 -4.95
C GLY A 223 20.97 -4.18 -6.20
N THR A 224 19.92 -4.60 -6.89
CA THR A 224 19.40 -3.93 -8.09
C THR A 224 17.89 -3.97 -8.12
N VAL A 225 17.26 -2.97 -8.77
CA VAL A 225 15.87 -3.02 -9.24
C VAL A 225 15.89 -2.93 -10.75
N SER A 226 15.21 -3.83 -11.42
CA SER A 226 15.20 -3.92 -12.88
C SER A 226 14.27 -2.87 -13.49
N ASP A 227 14.56 -2.46 -14.72
CA ASP A 227 13.77 -1.53 -15.55
C ASP A 227 12.39 -2.08 -15.96
N GLY A 228 12.20 -3.41 -15.93
CA GLY A 228 10.88 -4.04 -16.08
C GLY A 228 9.95 -3.92 -14.87
N SER A 229 10.47 -3.40 -13.74
CA SER A 229 9.68 -3.23 -12.52
C SER A 229 8.63 -2.13 -12.70
N HIS A 230 7.39 -2.43 -12.25
CA HIS A 230 6.29 -1.48 -12.31
C HIS A 230 5.31 -1.72 -11.17
N PHE A 231 4.52 -0.70 -10.84
CA PHE A 231 3.40 -0.85 -9.92
C PHE A 231 2.26 0.11 -10.27
N SER A 232 1.06 -0.30 -9.97
CA SER A 232 -0.11 0.55 -10.15
C SER A 232 -1.09 0.42 -8.98
N ILE A 233 -1.83 1.51 -8.74
CA ILE A 233 -2.95 1.54 -7.82
C ILE A 233 -4.17 2.17 -8.46
N ALA A 234 -5.34 1.72 -7.97
CA ALA A 234 -6.57 2.46 -8.14
C ALA A 234 -7.22 2.71 -6.77
N ARG A 235 -7.85 3.88 -6.65
CA ARG A 235 -8.53 4.34 -5.43
C ARG A 235 -9.91 4.85 -5.78
N LYS A 236 -10.87 4.66 -4.87
CA LYS A 236 -12.24 5.14 -5.03
C LYS A 236 -12.73 5.71 -3.71
N GLU A 237 -13.66 6.62 -3.82
CA GLU A 237 -14.48 7.00 -2.69
C GLU A 237 -15.40 5.84 -2.34
N VAL A 238 -15.24 5.28 -1.14
CA VAL A 238 -15.99 4.09 -0.68
C VAL A 238 -17.08 4.47 0.33
N TYR A 239 -16.97 5.66 0.87
CA TYR A 239 -17.92 6.30 1.78
C TYR A 239 -17.73 7.81 1.67
N PRO A 240 -18.72 8.67 1.95
CA PRO A 240 -18.57 10.13 1.79
C PRO A 240 -17.28 10.67 2.42
N GLY A 241 -16.42 11.28 1.61
CA GLY A 241 -15.11 11.80 1.98
C GLY A 241 -14.03 10.74 2.25
N GLN A 242 -14.34 9.44 2.15
CA GLN A 242 -13.43 8.34 2.47
C GLN A 242 -12.93 7.63 1.21
N TRP A 243 -11.73 7.95 0.82
CA TRP A 243 -11.07 7.33 -0.34
C TRP A 243 -10.18 6.17 0.10
N LYS A 244 -10.38 5.01 -0.48
CA LYS A 244 -9.62 3.79 -0.19
C LYS A 244 -8.98 3.21 -1.45
N THR A 245 -7.83 2.59 -1.28
CA THR A 245 -7.21 1.81 -2.35
C THR A 245 -8.06 0.56 -2.59
N THR A 246 -8.52 0.40 -3.83
CA THR A 246 -9.34 -0.73 -4.26
C THR A 246 -8.56 -1.75 -5.06
N THR A 247 -7.47 -1.33 -5.71
CA THR A 247 -6.61 -2.23 -6.49
C THR A 247 -5.15 -1.88 -6.25
N ILE A 248 -4.30 -2.89 -6.14
CA ILE A 248 -2.85 -2.79 -6.10
C ILE A 248 -2.30 -3.85 -7.04
N ARG A 249 -1.43 -3.45 -7.97
CA ARG A 249 -0.61 -4.35 -8.77
C ARG A 249 0.84 -3.94 -8.63
N VAL A 250 1.70 -4.89 -8.32
CA VAL A 250 3.14 -4.67 -8.15
C VAL A 250 3.87 -5.81 -8.86
N HIS A 251 4.82 -5.45 -9.67
CA HIS A 251 5.82 -6.35 -10.22
C HIS A 251 7.20 -5.70 -10.06
N ILE A 252 7.99 -6.21 -9.13
CA ILE A 252 9.34 -5.71 -8.87
C ILE A 252 10.30 -6.88 -8.99
N ASP A 253 11.19 -6.79 -9.96
CA ASP A 253 12.29 -7.69 -10.16
C ASP A 253 13.61 -7.02 -9.79
N GLY A 254 14.49 -7.82 -9.18
CA GLY A 254 15.78 -7.31 -8.77
C GLY A 254 16.71 -8.40 -8.24
N SER A 255 17.79 -7.97 -7.63
CA SER A 255 18.70 -8.85 -6.91
C SER A 255 19.20 -8.19 -5.64
N ILE A 256 19.53 -9.01 -4.65
CA ILE A 256 20.27 -8.58 -3.44
C ILE A 256 21.59 -9.37 -3.40
N LEU A 257 22.69 -8.67 -3.12
CA LEU A 257 24.04 -9.25 -2.93
C LEU A 257 24.49 -10.16 -4.07
N LEU A 258 24.16 -9.84 -5.32
CA LEU A 258 24.52 -10.60 -6.53
C LEU A 258 24.10 -12.09 -6.55
N LEU A 259 23.58 -12.61 -5.45
CA LEU A 259 23.36 -14.05 -5.25
C LEU A 259 21.89 -14.44 -5.14
N LYS A 260 21.00 -13.49 -4.82
CA LYS A 260 19.57 -13.77 -4.63
C LYS A 260 18.73 -12.89 -5.53
N SER A 261 18.03 -13.48 -6.50
CA SER A 261 16.97 -12.80 -7.22
C SER A 261 15.80 -12.50 -6.26
N ILE A 262 15.28 -11.29 -6.36
CA ILE A 262 14.05 -10.92 -5.68
C ILE A 262 13.03 -10.61 -6.75
N SER A 263 11.95 -11.35 -6.75
CA SER A 263 10.75 -10.98 -7.47
C SER A 263 9.64 -10.74 -6.47
N ARG A 264 8.95 -9.63 -6.60
CA ARG A 264 7.79 -9.33 -5.78
C ARG A 264 6.61 -9.06 -6.67
N ASP A 265 5.69 -10.00 -6.64
CA ASP A 265 4.41 -9.89 -7.34
C ASP A 265 3.29 -9.71 -6.34
N VAL A 266 2.44 -8.73 -6.59
CA VAL A 266 1.19 -8.51 -5.85
C VAL A 266 0.11 -8.12 -6.84
N ASP A 267 -0.97 -8.87 -6.86
CA ASP A 267 -2.24 -8.48 -7.47
C ASP A 267 -3.31 -8.58 -6.38
N SER A 268 -3.86 -7.44 -5.99
CA SER A 268 -4.83 -7.36 -4.91
C SER A 268 -5.97 -6.44 -5.25
N SER A 269 -7.19 -6.91 -4.99
CA SER A 269 -8.41 -6.12 -5.07
C SER A 269 -9.13 -6.07 -3.72
N ARG A 270 -9.81 -4.95 -3.46
CA ARG A 270 -10.56 -4.70 -2.22
C ARG A 270 -11.92 -4.14 -2.55
N TYR A 271 -12.95 -4.67 -1.90
CA TYR A 271 -14.33 -4.30 -2.20
C TYR A 271 -15.26 -4.51 -1.00
N GLY A 272 -16.49 -4.01 -1.08
CA GLY A 272 -17.51 -4.18 -0.05
C GLY A 272 -17.18 -3.45 1.25
N PHE A 273 -16.66 -2.23 1.17
CA PHE A 273 -16.29 -1.44 2.34
C PHE A 273 -17.51 -1.07 3.18
N LYS A 274 -17.48 -1.42 4.46
CA LYS A 274 -18.48 -1.06 5.47
C LYS A 274 -17.77 -0.38 6.64
N PRO A 275 -18.20 0.80 7.10
CA PRO A 275 -17.57 1.46 8.24
C PRO A 275 -17.71 0.63 9.50
N VAL A 276 -16.67 0.66 10.34
CA VAL A 276 -16.66 0.01 11.66
C VAL A 276 -16.26 1.04 12.74
N PRO A 277 -16.61 0.80 14.02
CA PRO A 277 -16.17 1.66 15.12
C PRO A 277 -14.66 1.85 15.14
N PHE A 278 -14.22 3.07 15.47
CA PHE A 278 -12.79 3.42 15.51
C PHE A 278 -12.05 2.75 16.67
N ASP A 279 -12.73 2.53 17.78
CA ASP A 279 -12.20 2.05 19.06
C ASP A 279 -12.31 0.52 19.26
N LEU A 280 -12.37 -0.22 18.14
CA LEU A 280 -12.43 -1.69 18.19
C LEU A 280 -11.21 -2.28 18.91
N THR A 281 -11.48 -3.04 19.97
CA THR A 281 -10.47 -3.88 20.62
C THR A 281 -10.10 -5.09 19.75
N ALA A 282 -8.97 -5.74 20.02
CA ALA A 282 -8.59 -6.98 19.33
C ALA A 282 -9.70 -8.08 19.46
N ALA A 283 -10.32 -8.19 20.61
CA ALA A 283 -11.43 -9.14 20.84
C ALA A 283 -12.68 -8.78 20.03
N GLY A 284 -13.08 -7.50 20.02
CA GLY A 284 -14.20 -7.01 19.21
C GLY A 284 -13.96 -7.21 17.71
N THR A 285 -12.74 -6.92 17.26
CA THR A 285 -12.32 -7.16 15.88
C THR A 285 -12.38 -8.62 15.50
N ALA A 286 -11.89 -9.52 16.38
CA ALA A 286 -11.97 -10.96 16.19
C ALA A 286 -13.42 -11.48 16.11
N ALA A 287 -14.34 -10.88 16.87
CA ALA A 287 -15.75 -11.22 16.77
C ALA A 287 -16.33 -10.86 15.39
N ILE A 288 -16.00 -9.68 14.88
CA ILE A 288 -16.45 -9.22 13.53
C ILE A 288 -15.90 -10.13 12.44
N VAL A 289 -14.58 -10.41 12.42
CA VAL A 289 -14.00 -11.27 11.37
C VAL A 289 -14.49 -12.71 11.42
N ARG A 290 -14.99 -13.18 12.57
CA ARG A 290 -15.59 -14.52 12.71
C ARG A 290 -17.05 -14.58 12.28
N SER A 291 -17.81 -13.51 12.49
CA SER A 291 -19.25 -13.50 12.17
C SER A 291 -19.54 -13.75 10.69
N ASN A 292 -18.53 -13.56 9.81
CA ASN A 292 -18.60 -13.80 8.36
C ASN A 292 -19.82 -13.12 7.70
N THR A 293 -20.31 -12.04 8.29
CA THR A 293 -21.48 -11.31 7.81
C THR A 293 -21.04 -10.31 6.74
N PHE A 294 -21.09 -10.78 5.50
CA PHE A 294 -20.87 -9.91 4.33
C PHE A 294 -22.11 -9.90 3.45
#